data_5853bffe1253c7e8afb69123eacf0bd4
#
_entry.id   5853bffe1253c7e8afb69123eacf0bd4
#
_cell.length_a   1.000
_cell.length_b   1.000
_cell.length_c   1.000
_cell.angle_alpha   90.00
_cell.angle_beta   90.00
_cell.angle_gamma   90.00
#
_symmetry.space_group_name_H-M   'P 1'
#
loop_
_entity.id
_entity.type
_entity.pdbx_description
1 polymer ?
#
loop_
_entity_poly.entity_id
_entity_poly.type
_entity_poly.pdbx_seq_one_letter_code
_entity_poly.pdbx_strand_id
1 'polypeptide(L)'
;MDLTLSNKPSEFLDKISALIWVTHESFFHEYWKKLNVSIDKEYIQVLKELREVKEEEREFLTFYFGSFFGYDDVANGNIFCLATTFFRIHEIFDKSFSDTINGISNSKESETRKKIAESLLHVKGHSDKTEADLYAEDEELFFSLLKELPITGESKWNLLEVMKQPRVHIQFFCDTLKKLDKQLDQALSPLEPQRTSWMNRLKAMGNDIPLHIIQTIKGKEYMQKSKVHIYPVLIPFTALISKKQNQIYMGLGNKADVFFASKGEDRNVRMLNLLKLMADQSKFKILTLLKDKKLYANEIAERLQLSNATISHHMRVMTAQGLVESTRIQNKTYYYINKEAINEVLQELHEQLT
;
A
#
# COMPACT_ATOMS: atom_id res chain seq x y z
N MET A 1 7.67 -1.96 24.81
CA MET A 1 6.58 -1.86 23.83
C MET A 1 5.83 -3.18 23.86
N ASP A 2 4.52 -3.16 24.12
CA ASP A 2 3.74 -4.38 24.22
C ASP A 2 3.26 -4.81 22.84
N LEU A 3 3.69 -6.00 22.41
CA LEU A 3 3.24 -6.62 21.19
C LEU A 3 2.31 -7.79 21.55
N THR A 4 1.12 -7.81 20.96
CA THR A 4 0.15 -8.87 21.12
C THR A 4 -0.08 -9.57 19.79
N LEU A 5 0.22 -10.84 19.72
CA LEU A 5 -0.11 -11.68 18.57
C LEU A 5 -1.50 -12.27 18.76
N SER A 6 -2.40 -12.02 17.81
CA SER A 6 -3.72 -12.66 17.83
C SER A 6 -3.62 -14.15 17.60
N ASN A 7 -4.39 -14.92 18.38
CA ASN A 7 -4.51 -16.36 18.16
C ASN A 7 -5.58 -16.72 17.10
N LYS A 8 -6.32 -15.72 16.63
CA LYS A 8 -7.36 -15.92 15.61
C LYS A 8 -6.94 -15.24 14.30
N PRO A 9 -6.96 -15.95 13.18
CA PRO A 9 -6.79 -15.36 11.87
C PRO A 9 -7.97 -14.46 11.53
N SER A 10 -7.75 -13.49 10.66
CA SER A 10 -8.83 -12.69 10.13
C SER A 10 -9.30 -13.28 8.79
N GLU A 11 -10.35 -14.11 8.85
CA GLU A 11 -10.98 -14.69 7.64
C GLU A 11 -11.34 -13.60 6.62
N PHE A 12 -11.85 -12.47 7.09
CA PHE A 12 -12.20 -11.35 6.22
C PHE A 12 -10.97 -10.80 5.48
N LEU A 13 -9.85 -10.59 6.19
CA LEU A 13 -8.63 -10.11 5.54
C LEU A 13 -8.05 -11.11 4.55
N ASP A 14 -8.10 -12.39 4.86
CA ASP A 14 -7.64 -13.43 3.95
C ASP A 14 -8.44 -13.40 2.64
N LYS A 15 -9.78 -13.32 2.72
CA LYS A 15 -10.65 -13.28 1.55
C LYS A 15 -10.48 -11.99 0.74
N ILE A 16 -10.44 -10.82 1.40
CA ILE A 16 -10.20 -9.55 0.72
C ILE A 16 -8.81 -9.53 0.06
N SER A 17 -7.78 -10.01 0.76
CA SER A 17 -6.43 -10.09 0.21
C SER A 17 -6.34 -11.06 -0.98
N ALA A 18 -7.08 -12.16 -0.96
CA ALA A 18 -7.18 -13.10 -2.07
C ALA A 18 -7.82 -12.45 -3.31
N LEU A 19 -8.89 -11.67 -3.13
CA LEU A 19 -9.54 -10.94 -4.23
C LEU A 19 -8.63 -9.83 -4.79
N ILE A 20 -7.92 -9.10 -3.95
CA ILE A 20 -6.88 -8.16 -4.40
C ILE A 20 -5.81 -8.91 -5.20
N TRP A 21 -5.34 -10.04 -4.69
CA TRP A 21 -4.28 -10.81 -5.33
C TRP A 21 -4.67 -11.29 -6.73
N VAL A 22 -5.83 -11.92 -6.89
CA VAL A 22 -6.27 -12.41 -8.19
C VAL A 22 -6.59 -11.28 -9.17
N THR A 23 -7.08 -10.14 -8.68
CA THR A 23 -7.34 -8.96 -9.53
C THR A 23 -6.04 -8.42 -10.12
N HIS A 24 -4.95 -8.42 -9.34
CA HIS A 24 -3.64 -7.90 -9.72
C HIS A 24 -2.58 -8.99 -9.91
N GLU A 25 -2.99 -10.18 -10.35
CA GLU A 25 -2.12 -11.37 -10.44
C GLU A 25 -0.83 -11.14 -11.23
N SER A 26 -0.92 -10.50 -12.39
CA SER A 26 0.24 -10.22 -13.25
C SER A 26 1.28 -9.36 -12.53
N PHE A 27 0.82 -8.35 -11.79
CA PHE A 27 1.67 -7.51 -10.98
C PHE A 27 2.39 -8.31 -9.89
N PHE A 28 1.66 -9.11 -9.10
CA PHE A 28 2.27 -9.90 -8.05
C PHE A 28 3.28 -10.91 -8.60
N HIS A 29 3.00 -11.50 -9.75
CA HIS A 29 3.91 -12.44 -10.41
C HIS A 29 5.23 -11.76 -10.79
N GLU A 30 5.19 -10.60 -11.44
CA GLU A 30 6.39 -9.83 -11.78
C GLU A 30 7.14 -9.35 -10.53
N TYR A 31 6.41 -8.92 -9.51
CA TYR A 31 6.97 -8.45 -8.26
C TYR A 31 7.73 -9.56 -7.51
N TRP A 32 7.16 -10.76 -7.41
CA TRP A 32 7.81 -11.90 -6.80
C TRP A 32 9.04 -12.37 -7.59
N LYS A 33 8.96 -12.32 -8.91
CA LYS A 33 10.11 -12.60 -9.78
C LYS A 33 11.26 -11.62 -9.54
N LYS A 34 10.96 -10.33 -9.39
CA LYS A 34 11.96 -9.30 -9.06
C LYS A 34 12.61 -9.53 -7.69
N LEU A 35 11.86 -10.06 -6.73
CA LEU A 35 12.35 -10.36 -5.39
C LEU A 35 13.04 -11.72 -5.27
N ASN A 36 13.13 -12.48 -6.37
CA ASN A 36 13.66 -13.84 -6.41
C ASN A 36 13.01 -14.79 -5.37
N VAL A 37 11.71 -14.59 -5.11
CA VAL A 37 10.94 -15.42 -4.19
C VAL A 37 10.20 -16.50 -4.97
N SER A 38 10.40 -17.76 -4.58
CA SER A 38 9.65 -18.89 -5.13
C SER A 38 8.21 -18.91 -4.59
N ILE A 39 7.28 -19.22 -5.46
CA ILE A 39 5.88 -19.43 -5.12
C ILE A 39 5.68 -20.91 -4.85
N ASP A 40 5.18 -21.24 -3.65
CA ASP A 40 4.89 -22.63 -3.29
C ASP A 40 3.71 -23.17 -4.11
N LYS A 41 3.64 -24.49 -4.26
CA LYS A 41 2.61 -25.17 -5.10
C LYS A 41 1.19 -24.85 -4.63
N GLU A 42 1.00 -24.72 -3.34
CA GLU A 42 -0.29 -24.39 -2.72
C GLU A 42 -0.81 -23.03 -3.18
N TYR A 43 0.06 -22.03 -3.30
CA TYR A 43 -0.32 -20.72 -3.84
C TYR A 43 -0.70 -20.77 -5.31
N ILE A 44 -0.04 -21.62 -6.11
CA ILE A 44 -0.40 -21.83 -7.52
C ILE A 44 -1.79 -22.46 -7.62
N GLN A 45 -2.11 -23.41 -6.74
CA GLN A 45 -3.42 -24.04 -6.70
C GLN A 45 -4.50 -23.02 -6.33
N VAL A 46 -4.27 -22.23 -5.27
CA VAL A 46 -5.18 -21.14 -4.86
C VAL A 46 -5.44 -20.17 -6.00
N LEU A 47 -4.39 -19.72 -6.69
CA LEU A 47 -4.56 -18.83 -7.85
C LEU A 47 -5.42 -19.42 -8.95
N LYS A 48 -5.26 -20.74 -9.22
CA LYS A 48 -6.07 -21.42 -10.22
C LYS A 48 -7.56 -21.34 -9.90
N GLU A 49 -7.93 -21.61 -8.65
CA GLU A 49 -9.33 -21.54 -8.20
C GLU A 49 -9.85 -20.09 -8.13
N LEU A 50 -9.01 -19.14 -7.69
CA LEU A 50 -9.38 -17.73 -7.69
C LEU A 50 -9.57 -17.13 -9.09
N ARG A 51 -8.94 -17.69 -10.13
CA ARG A 51 -9.18 -17.27 -11.52
C ARG A 51 -10.60 -17.58 -11.97
N GLU A 52 -11.21 -18.66 -11.49
CA GLU A 52 -12.62 -18.96 -11.75
C GLU A 52 -13.51 -17.87 -11.15
N VAL A 53 -13.25 -17.48 -9.89
CA VAL A 53 -13.93 -16.32 -9.25
C VAL A 53 -13.73 -15.05 -10.07
N LYS A 54 -12.53 -14.81 -10.60
CA LYS A 54 -12.23 -13.62 -11.41
C LYS A 54 -13.01 -13.60 -12.73
N GLU A 55 -13.19 -14.73 -13.39
CA GLU A 55 -13.96 -14.78 -14.63
C GLU A 55 -15.46 -14.59 -14.38
N GLU A 56 -15.99 -15.16 -13.29
CA GLU A 56 -17.41 -15.04 -12.92
C GLU A 56 -17.78 -13.63 -12.43
N GLU A 57 -16.90 -12.99 -11.66
CA GLU A 57 -17.16 -11.71 -10.98
C GLU A 57 -16.27 -10.57 -11.52
N ARG A 58 -15.92 -10.59 -12.80
CA ARG A 58 -14.97 -9.66 -13.42
C ARG A 58 -15.33 -8.19 -13.20
N GLU A 59 -16.59 -7.82 -13.41
CA GLU A 59 -17.04 -6.44 -13.24
C GLU A 59 -16.97 -6.00 -11.79
N PHE A 60 -17.39 -6.85 -10.86
CA PHE A 60 -17.29 -6.60 -9.43
C PHE A 60 -15.84 -6.40 -9.00
N LEU A 61 -14.94 -7.28 -9.43
CA LEU A 61 -13.52 -7.19 -9.09
C LEU A 61 -12.86 -5.96 -9.70
N THR A 62 -13.17 -5.62 -10.94
CA THR A 62 -12.63 -4.43 -11.58
C THR A 62 -13.09 -3.17 -10.86
N PHE A 63 -14.37 -3.09 -10.51
CA PHE A 63 -14.94 -1.91 -9.84
C PHE A 63 -14.42 -1.72 -8.42
N TYR A 64 -14.47 -2.77 -7.59
CA TYR A 64 -14.16 -2.65 -6.15
C TYR A 64 -12.71 -2.93 -5.80
N PHE A 65 -12.02 -3.76 -6.56
CA PHE A 65 -10.64 -4.20 -6.28
C PHE A 65 -9.61 -3.66 -7.28
N GLY A 66 -10.04 -2.99 -8.34
CA GLY A 66 -9.15 -2.26 -9.25
C GLY A 66 -8.32 -1.21 -8.51
N SER A 67 -7.02 -1.11 -8.81
CA SER A 67 -6.13 -0.14 -8.17
C SER A 67 -6.52 1.29 -8.52
N PHE A 68 -6.50 2.19 -7.54
CA PHE A 68 -6.68 3.62 -7.76
C PHE A 68 -5.57 4.23 -8.61
N PHE A 69 -4.39 3.64 -8.57
CA PHE A 69 -3.22 4.10 -9.30
C PHE A 69 -3.07 3.31 -10.60
N GLY A 70 -2.40 3.92 -11.57
CA GLY A 70 -1.99 3.19 -12.77
C GLY A 70 -0.98 2.08 -12.46
N TYR A 71 -0.71 1.26 -13.47
CA TYR A 71 0.16 0.07 -13.36
C TYR A 71 1.55 0.36 -12.75
N ASP A 72 2.12 1.54 -13.04
CA ASP A 72 3.45 1.93 -12.57
C ASP A 72 3.52 2.18 -11.04
N ASP A 73 2.42 2.58 -10.41
CA ASP A 73 2.36 2.88 -8.98
C ASP A 73 2.04 1.62 -8.15
N VAL A 74 1.33 0.66 -8.72
CA VAL A 74 1.17 -0.68 -8.15
C VAL A 74 2.55 -1.36 -7.99
N ALA A 75 3.52 -1.02 -8.85
CA ALA A 75 4.89 -1.53 -8.79
C ALA A 75 5.63 -1.21 -7.47
N ASN A 76 5.15 -0.26 -6.67
CA ASN A 76 5.69 0.06 -5.35
C ASN A 76 5.01 -0.69 -4.19
N GLY A 77 4.11 -1.63 -4.48
CA GLY A 77 3.45 -2.49 -3.49
C GLY A 77 2.27 -1.85 -2.74
N ASN A 78 1.84 -0.64 -3.14
CA ASN A 78 0.70 0.04 -2.56
C ASN A 78 -0.55 -0.18 -3.42
N ILE A 79 -1.34 -1.20 -3.10
CA ILE A 79 -2.63 -1.42 -3.76
C ILE A 79 -3.72 -0.75 -2.95
N PHE A 80 -4.09 0.46 -3.35
CA PHE A 80 -5.31 1.11 -2.88
C PHE A 80 -6.44 0.83 -3.86
N CYS A 81 -7.56 0.35 -3.34
CA CYS A 81 -8.76 0.08 -4.11
C CYS A 81 -10.00 0.47 -3.31
N LEU A 82 -11.14 0.57 -3.98
CA LEU A 82 -12.39 0.99 -3.37
C LEU A 82 -12.80 0.08 -2.19
N ALA A 83 -12.64 -1.24 -2.34
CA ALA A 83 -12.95 -2.21 -1.28
C ALA A 83 -12.25 -1.89 0.04
N THR A 84 -11.01 -1.43 0.01
CA THR A 84 -10.23 -1.10 1.22
C THR A 84 -10.68 0.19 1.90
N THR A 85 -11.54 0.98 1.28
CA THR A 85 -12.10 2.21 1.88
C THR A 85 -13.31 1.95 2.78
N PHE A 86 -14.00 0.81 2.62
CA PHE A 86 -15.24 0.51 3.33
C PHE A 86 -15.07 0.08 4.78
N PHE A 87 -13.85 -0.27 5.20
CA PHE A 87 -13.56 -0.74 6.55
C PHE A 87 -12.24 -0.15 7.07
N ARG A 88 -12.07 -0.23 8.38
CA ARG A 88 -10.78 0.03 9.03
C ARG A 88 -10.27 -1.27 9.62
N ILE A 89 -8.97 -1.51 9.48
CA ILE A 89 -8.36 -2.76 9.96
C ILE A 89 -8.69 -3.01 11.43
N HIS A 90 -8.68 -1.99 12.28
CA HIS A 90 -9.00 -2.14 13.70
C HIS A 90 -10.48 -2.47 13.99
N GLU A 91 -11.37 -2.34 13.02
CA GLU A 91 -12.81 -2.64 13.16
C GLU A 91 -13.12 -4.10 12.85
N ILE A 92 -12.24 -4.78 12.14
CA ILE A 92 -12.45 -6.14 11.62
C ILE A 92 -11.72 -7.22 12.41
N PHE A 93 -10.79 -6.82 13.30
CA PHE A 93 -10.06 -7.78 14.11
C PHE A 93 -10.95 -8.41 15.18
N ASP A 94 -10.71 -9.70 15.45
CA ASP A 94 -11.46 -10.55 16.38
C ASP A 94 -12.93 -10.77 15.98
N LYS A 95 -13.34 -10.37 14.79
CA LYS A 95 -14.68 -10.62 14.24
C LYS A 95 -14.66 -11.77 13.24
N SER A 96 -15.77 -12.52 13.17
CA SER A 96 -16.01 -13.46 12.09
C SER A 96 -16.19 -12.72 10.75
N PHE A 97 -16.08 -13.44 9.63
CA PHE A 97 -16.41 -12.89 8.32
C PHE A 97 -17.84 -12.34 8.28
N SER A 98 -18.81 -13.11 8.80
CA SER A 98 -20.21 -12.70 8.84
C SER A 98 -20.45 -11.44 9.68
N ASP A 99 -19.83 -11.35 10.88
CA ASP A 99 -19.97 -10.17 11.74
C ASP A 99 -19.36 -8.93 11.09
N THR A 100 -18.24 -9.11 10.40
CA THR A 100 -17.58 -8.02 9.67
C THR A 100 -18.45 -7.50 8.54
N ILE A 101 -18.96 -8.40 7.69
CA ILE A 101 -19.85 -8.04 6.58
C ILE A 101 -21.12 -7.35 7.09
N ASN A 102 -21.73 -7.87 8.15
CA ASN A 102 -22.90 -7.25 8.75
C ASN A 102 -22.59 -5.87 9.32
N GLY A 103 -21.42 -5.69 9.93
CA GLY A 103 -20.96 -4.38 10.40
C GLY A 103 -20.80 -3.37 9.27
N ILE A 104 -20.21 -3.77 8.13
CA ILE A 104 -20.06 -2.93 6.95
C ILE A 104 -21.44 -2.62 6.35
N SER A 105 -22.29 -3.64 6.14
CA SER A 105 -23.63 -3.49 5.55
C SER A 105 -24.54 -2.57 6.37
N ASN A 106 -24.38 -2.53 7.69
CA ASN A 106 -25.18 -1.69 8.59
C ASN A 106 -24.56 -0.30 8.86
N SER A 107 -23.42 0.02 8.24
CA SER A 107 -22.81 1.35 8.37
C SER A 107 -23.76 2.45 7.86
N LYS A 108 -23.77 3.59 8.54
CA LYS A 108 -24.49 4.77 8.06
C LYS A 108 -23.82 5.32 6.80
N GLU A 109 -24.60 5.90 5.89
CA GLU A 109 -24.04 6.51 4.67
C GLU A 109 -23.01 7.58 4.96
N SER A 110 -23.25 8.43 5.96
CA SER A 110 -22.31 9.45 6.40
C SER A 110 -20.97 8.86 6.87
N GLU A 111 -21.01 7.73 7.59
CA GLU A 111 -19.80 7.03 8.05
C GLU A 111 -19.03 6.43 6.86
N THR A 112 -19.76 5.87 5.88
CA THR A 112 -19.13 5.35 4.66
C THR A 112 -18.44 6.44 3.86
N ARG A 113 -19.12 7.56 3.63
CA ARG A 113 -18.54 8.73 2.96
C ARG A 113 -17.29 9.23 3.68
N LYS A 114 -17.36 9.31 5.01
CA LYS A 114 -16.22 9.70 5.85
C LYS A 114 -15.04 8.73 5.69
N LYS A 115 -15.27 7.43 5.73
CA LYS A 115 -14.21 6.42 5.54
C LYS A 115 -13.53 6.54 4.19
N ILE A 116 -14.30 6.79 3.13
CA ILE A 116 -13.76 7.04 1.79
C ILE A 116 -12.89 8.30 1.79
N ALA A 117 -13.42 9.42 2.30
CA ALA A 117 -12.69 10.69 2.37
C ALA A 117 -11.38 10.57 3.18
N GLU A 118 -11.40 9.94 4.36
CA GLU A 118 -10.20 9.65 5.16
C GLU A 118 -9.15 8.84 4.39
N SER A 119 -9.59 7.84 3.62
CA SER A 119 -8.69 7.00 2.82
C SER A 119 -8.01 7.81 1.72
N LEU A 120 -8.74 8.69 1.06
CA LEU A 120 -8.22 9.56 -0.01
C LEU A 120 -7.30 10.66 0.54
N LEU A 121 -7.60 11.24 1.70
CA LEU A 121 -6.71 12.17 2.38
C LEU A 121 -5.39 11.51 2.78
N HIS A 122 -5.45 10.23 3.21
CA HIS A 122 -4.23 9.47 3.47
C HIS A 122 -3.38 9.28 2.20
N VAL A 123 -4.01 9.00 1.05
CA VAL A 123 -3.33 8.94 -0.27
C VAL A 123 -2.66 10.28 -0.61
N LYS A 124 -3.29 11.40 -0.24
CA LYS A 124 -2.74 12.76 -0.45
C LYS A 124 -1.56 13.08 0.49
N GLY A 125 -1.29 12.23 1.50
CA GLY A 125 -0.27 12.48 2.53
C GLY A 125 -0.74 13.34 3.70
N HIS A 126 -2.05 13.61 3.80
CA HIS A 126 -2.63 14.33 4.94
C HIS A 126 -3.02 13.34 6.04
N SER A 127 -2.62 13.65 7.28
CA SER A 127 -2.97 12.85 8.46
C SER A 127 -4.14 13.44 9.27
N ASP A 128 -4.65 14.61 8.90
CA ASP A 128 -5.70 15.28 9.65
C ASP A 128 -7.08 14.70 9.30
N LYS A 129 -7.69 14.06 10.30
CA LYS A 129 -9.00 13.41 10.16
C LYS A 129 -10.17 14.40 10.28
N THR A 130 -9.93 15.61 10.75
CA THR A 130 -10.98 16.63 10.92
C THR A 130 -11.51 17.14 9.57
N GLU A 131 -10.66 17.15 8.56
CA GLU A 131 -11.07 17.53 7.21
C GLU A 131 -11.96 16.47 6.52
N ALA A 132 -11.88 15.20 6.92
CA ALA A 132 -12.64 14.13 6.27
C ALA A 132 -14.16 14.31 6.36
N ASP A 133 -14.66 14.89 7.45
CA ASP A 133 -16.08 15.18 7.63
C ASP A 133 -16.55 16.23 6.60
N LEU A 134 -15.75 17.26 6.32
CA LEU A 134 -16.07 18.28 5.33
C LEU A 134 -16.17 17.68 3.92
N TYR A 135 -15.20 16.85 3.53
CA TYR A 135 -15.22 16.17 2.22
C TYR A 135 -16.31 15.10 2.11
N ALA A 136 -16.77 14.55 3.24
CA ALA A 136 -17.84 13.58 3.27
C ALA A 136 -19.24 14.19 3.08
N GLU A 137 -19.42 15.46 3.47
CA GLU A 137 -20.68 16.18 3.46
C GLU A 137 -20.85 17.10 2.25
N ASP A 138 -19.76 17.58 1.65
CA ASP A 138 -19.73 18.53 0.54
C ASP A 138 -19.24 17.88 -0.76
N GLU A 139 -20.14 17.74 -1.74
CA GLU A 139 -19.82 17.12 -3.04
C GLU A 139 -18.81 17.94 -3.86
N GLU A 140 -18.85 19.28 -3.78
CA GLU A 140 -17.91 20.13 -4.52
C GLU A 140 -16.50 20.04 -3.95
N LEU A 141 -16.38 20.04 -2.62
CA LEU A 141 -15.11 19.80 -1.93
C LEU A 141 -14.57 18.40 -2.25
N PHE A 142 -15.42 17.37 -2.20
CA PHE A 142 -15.00 16.01 -2.55
C PHE A 142 -14.50 15.93 -4.01
N PHE A 143 -15.20 16.55 -4.94
CA PHE A 143 -14.76 16.62 -6.33
C PHE A 143 -13.43 17.35 -6.49
N SER A 144 -13.22 18.42 -5.73
CA SER A 144 -11.95 19.14 -5.72
C SER A 144 -10.81 18.27 -5.19
N LEU A 145 -11.04 17.49 -4.13
CA LEU A 145 -10.09 16.51 -3.63
C LEU A 145 -9.71 15.49 -4.72
N LEU A 146 -10.71 14.91 -5.41
CA LEU A 146 -10.46 13.94 -6.49
C LEU A 146 -9.63 14.51 -7.64
N LYS A 147 -9.81 15.79 -8.00
CA LYS A 147 -9.02 16.44 -9.05
C LYS A 147 -7.53 16.47 -8.72
N GLU A 148 -7.19 16.70 -7.46
CA GLU A 148 -5.80 16.81 -7.00
C GLU A 148 -5.11 15.45 -6.83
N LEU A 149 -5.86 14.37 -6.67
CA LEU A 149 -5.29 13.05 -6.46
C LEU A 149 -4.70 12.45 -7.74
N PRO A 150 -3.52 11.81 -7.67
CA PRO A 150 -2.86 11.15 -8.80
C PRO A 150 -3.46 9.77 -9.08
N ILE A 151 -4.78 9.65 -9.10
CA ILE A 151 -5.51 8.41 -9.35
C ILE A 151 -6.11 8.42 -10.76
N THR A 152 -6.46 7.25 -11.30
CA THR A 152 -6.99 7.11 -12.66
C THR A 152 -8.35 7.81 -12.81
N GLY A 153 -8.70 8.18 -14.04
CA GLY A 153 -10.02 8.77 -14.34
C GLY A 153 -11.18 7.82 -14.00
N GLU A 154 -11.00 6.52 -14.25
CA GLU A 154 -11.95 5.48 -13.89
C GLU A 154 -12.15 5.40 -12.37
N SER A 155 -11.07 5.40 -11.60
CA SER A 155 -11.15 5.42 -10.14
C SER A 155 -11.86 6.66 -9.59
N LYS A 156 -11.64 7.84 -10.20
CA LYS A 156 -12.36 9.07 -9.82
C LYS A 156 -13.85 8.93 -10.06
N TRP A 157 -14.23 8.35 -11.21
CA TRP A 157 -15.61 8.11 -11.56
C TRP A 157 -16.28 7.14 -10.58
N ASN A 158 -15.66 5.99 -10.33
CA ASN A 158 -16.17 4.98 -9.39
C ASN A 158 -16.36 5.55 -7.97
N LEU A 159 -15.41 6.37 -7.51
CA LEU A 159 -15.50 7.04 -6.21
C LEU A 159 -16.67 8.03 -6.14
N LEU A 160 -16.90 8.82 -7.21
CA LEU A 160 -18.05 9.73 -7.29
C LEU A 160 -19.38 8.96 -7.25
N GLU A 161 -19.45 7.85 -7.96
CA GLU A 161 -20.65 7.00 -8.00
C GLU A 161 -20.98 6.45 -6.62
N VAL A 162 -19.96 5.90 -5.93
CA VAL A 162 -20.15 5.38 -4.55
C VAL A 162 -20.51 6.50 -3.57
N MET A 163 -19.90 7.68 -3.69
CA MET A 163 -20.24 8.81 -2.83
C MET A 163 -21.68 9.29 -3.01
N LYS A 164 -22.24 9.18 -4.22
CA LYS A 164 -23.64 9.53 -4.49
C LYS A 164 -24.62 8.51 -3.91
N GLN A 165 -24.29 7.21 -4.02
CA GLN A 165 -25.18 6.12 -3.62
C GLN A 165 -24.48 5.11 -2.69
N PRO A 166 -23.93 5.53 -1.54
CA PRO A 166 -23.12 4.67 -0.71
C PRO A 166 -23.85 3.43 -0.22
N ARG A 167 -25.16 3.55 0.07
CA ARG A 167 -25.96 2.43 0.54
C ARG A 167 -26.10 1.32 -0.50
N VAL A 168 -26.34 1.69 -1.75
CA VAL A 168 -26.47 0.74 -2.87
C VAL A 168 -25.17 -0.03 -3.07
N HIS A 169 -24.05 0.68 -3.13
CA HIS A 169 -22.74 0.08 -3.36
C HIS A 169 -22.26 -0.80 -2.19
N ILE A 170 -22.48 -0.37 -0.96
CA ILE A 170 -22.14 -1.18 0.22
C ILE A 170 -22.99 -2.45 0.26
N GLN A 171 -24.28 -2.36 -0.02
CA GLN A 171 -25.15 -3.52 -0.02
C GLN A 171 -24.72 -4.52 -1.09
N PHE A 172 -24.50 -4.04 -2.33
CA PHE A 172 -24.03 -4.87 -3.43
C PHE A 172 -22.68 -5.54 -3.12
N PHE A 173 -21.72 -4.77 -2.58
CA PHE A 173 -20.42 -5.26 -2.15
C PHE A 173 -20.55 -6.39 -1.11
N CYS A 174 -21.33 -6.16 -0.07
CA CYS A 174 -21.53 -7.13 1.00
C CYS A 174 -22.25 -8.40 0.53
N ASP A 175 -23.28 -8.25 -0.32
CA ASP A 175 -24.06 -9.39 -0.83
C ASP A 175 -23.21 -10.24 -1.79
N THR A 176 -22.39 -9.62 -2.63
CA THR A 176 -21.44 -10.35 -3.48
C THR A 176 -20.41 -11.10 -2.66
N LEU A 177 -19.84 -10.47 -1.61
CA LEU A 177 -18.90 -11.16 -0.73
C LEU A 177 -19.54 -12.34 0.01
N LYS A 178 -20.82 -12.23 0.44
CA LYS A 178 -21.57 -13.36 1.03
C LYS A 178 -21.78 -14.50 0.03
N LYS A 179 -22.09 -14.17 -1.22
CA LYS A 179 -22.21 -15.14 -2.31
C LYS A 179 -20.92 -15.91 -2.52
N LEU A 180 -19.79 -15.20 -2.49
CA LEU A 180 -18.46 -15.76 -2.71
C LEU A 180 -17.84 -16.48 -1.50
N ASP A 181 -18.44 -16.37 -0.30
CA ASP A 181 -17.88 -16.82 0.96
C ASP A 181 -17.36 -18.27 0.91
N LYS A 182 -18.22 -19.22 0.53
CA LYS A 182 -17.88 -20.64 0.44
C LYS A 182 -16.82 -20.93 -0.65
N GLN A 183 -16.90 -20.26 -1.79
CA GLN A 183 -15.96 -20.43 -2.89
C GLN A 183 -14.57 -19.94 -2.50
N LEU A 184 -14.50 -18.82 -1.77
CA LEU A 184 -13.24 -18.30 -1.23
C LEU A 184 -12.65 -19.20 -0.15
N ASP A 185 -13.48 -19.79 0.74
CA ASP A 185 -13.03 -20.78 1.71
C ASP A 185 -12.42 -22.00 1.03
N GLN A 186 -13.08 -22.52 0.00
CA GLN A 186 -12.57 -23.64 -0.79
C GLN A 186 -11.25 -23.28 -1.48
N ALA A 187 -11.19 -22.12 -2.13
CA ALA A 187 -9.98 -21.66 -2.81
C ALA A 187 -8.79 -21.48 -1.84
N LEU A 188 -9.03 -20.99 -0.63
CA LEU A 188 -7.98 -20.75 0.37
C LEU A 188 -7.60 -22.00 1.19
N SER A 189 -8.40 -23.07 1.13
CA SER A 189 -8.18 -24.28 1.94
C SER A 189 -6.78 -24.91 1.80
N PRO A 190 -6.10 -24.89 0.63
CA PRO A 190 -4.74 -25.42 0.50
C PRO A 190 -3.70 -24.67 1.36
N LEU A 191 -4.00 -23.45 1.80
CA LEU A 191 -3.11 -22.63 2.64
C LEU A 191 -3.32 -22.85 4.14
N GLU A 192 -4.38 -23.53 4.58
CA GLU A 192 -4.65 -23.74 6.01
C GLU A 192 -3.48 -24.41 6.79
N PRO A 193 -2.78 -25.42 6.24
CA PRO A 193 -1.60 -25.96 6.92
C PRO A 193 -0.48 -24.94 7.12
N GLN A 194 -0.38 -23.98 6.21
CA GLN A 194 0.62 -22.90 6.29
C GLN A 194 0.26 -21.87 7.37
N ARG A 195 -1.01 -21.72 7.73
CA ARG A 195 -1.47 -20.82 8.78
C ARG A 195 -0.82 -21.16 10.13
N THR A 196 -0.86 -22.44 10.52
CA THR A 196 -0.24 -22.90 11.78
C THR A 196 1.27 -22.70 11.76
N SER A 197 1.92 -23.04 10.65
CA SER A 197 3.36 -22.82 10.47
C SER A 197 3.72 -21.34 10.57
N TRP A 198 2.94 -20.47 9.94
CA TRP A 198 3.14 -19.02 9.99
C TRP A 198 2.96 -18.45 11.39
N MET A 199 1.91 -18.87 12.10
CA MET A 199 1.69 -18.53 13.51
C MET A 199 2.88 -18.91 14.40
N ASN A 200 3.44 -20.09 14.21
CA ASN A 200 4.59 -20.56 14.98
C ASN A 200 5.84 -19.74 14.65
N ARG A 201 6.07 -19.40 13.38
CA ARG A 201 7.18 -18.54 12.98
C ARG A 201 7.04 -17.14 13.59
N LEU A 202 5.85 -16.51 13.53
CA LEU A 202 5.60 -15.20 14.14
C LEU A 202 5.88 -15.21 15.65
N LYS A 203 5.48 -16.28 16.37
CA LYS A 203 5.79 -16.45 17.80
C LYS A 203 7.31 -16.56 18.04
N ALA A 204 8.02 -17.28 17.19
CA ALA A 204 9.47 -17.47 17.30
C ALA A 204 10.27 -16.19 16.96
N MET A 205 9.76 -15.33 16.10
CA MET A 205 10.41 -14.07 15.71
C MET A 205 10.39 -13.00 16.82
N GLY A 206 9.52 -13.18 17.82
CA GLY A 206 9.38 -12.16 18.87
C GLY A 206 8.90 -10.82 18.35
N ASN A 207 9.43 -9.74 18.92
CA ASN A 207 8.99 -8.38 18.62
C ASN A 207 9.77 -7.74 17.44
N ASP A 208 10.96 -8.22 17.13
CA ASP A 208 11.93 -7.49 16.29
C ASP A 208 11.46 -7.32 14.84
N ILE A 209 11.05 -8.41 14.18
CA ILE A 209 10.64 -8.35 12.78
C ILE A 209 9.36 -7.54 12.58
N PRO A 210 8.26 -7.75 13.33
CA PRO A 210 7.06 -6.92 13.18
C PRO A 210 7.32 -5.44 13.43
N LEU A 211 8.15 -5.10 14.41
CA LEU A 211 8.51 -3.72 14.71
C LEU A 211 9.34 -3.11 13.57
N HIS A 212 10.29 -3.87 13.04
CA HIS A 212 11.07 -3.46 11.88
C HIS A 212 10.18 -3.19 10.65
N ILE A 213 9.20 -4.04 10.38
CA ILE A 213 8.25 -3.85 9.28
C ILE A 213 7.46 -2.55 9.45
N ILE A 214 6.93 -2.28 10.67
CA ILE A 214 6.20 -1.05 10.93
C ILE A 214 7.11 0.17 10.76
N GLN A 215 8.35 0.10 11.26
CA GLN A 215 9.34 1.18 11.10
C GLN A 215 9.66 1.46 9.64
N THR A 216 9.82 0.39 8.84
CA THR A 216 10.13 0.50 7.42
C THR A 216 8.99 1.12 6.61
N ILE A 217 7.73 0.78 6.95
CA ILE A 217 6.55 1.25 6.20
C ILE A 217 6.07 2.62 6.67
N LYS A 218 6.13 2.91 7.98
CA LYS A 218 5.48 4.08 8.61
C LYS A 218 6.43 5.02 9.36
N GLY A 219 7.71 4.66 9.49
CA GLY A 219 8.68 5.41 10.26
C GLY A 219 8.65 5.14 11.77
N LYS A 220 9.75 5.50 12.46
CA LYS A 220 9.92 5.26 13.91
C LYS A 220 8.90 6.02 14.76
N GLU A 221 8.54 7.22 14.37
CA GLU A 221 7.61 8.08 15.12
C GLU A 221 6.20 7.52 15.21
N TYR A 222 5.77 6.76 14.17
CA TYR A 222 4.45 6.13 14.12
C TYR A 222 4.20 5.19 15.30
N MET A 223 5.27 4.56 15.82
CA MET A 223 5.19 3.56 16.89
C MET A 223 5.25 4.13 18.31
N GLN A 224 5.62 5.41 18.47
CA GLN A 224 5.84 5.97 19.81
C GLN A 224 4.61 5.78 20.72
N LYS A 225 4.86 5.22 21.92
CA LYS A 225 3.85 4.94 22.97
C LYS A 225 2.66 4.06 22.52
N SER A 226 2.81 3.25 21.46
CA SER A 226 1.72 2.43 20.94
C SER A 226 1.86 0.97 21.37
N LYS A 227 0.70 0.28 21.55
CA LYS A 227 0.61 -1.18 21.60
C LYS A 227 0.42 -1.70 20.18
N VAL A 228 1.05 -2.83 19.85
CA VAL A 228 0.98 -3.42 18.51
C VAL A 228 0.21 -4.74 18.58
N HIS A 229 -0.83 -4.85 17.74
CA HIS A 229 -1.62 -6.05 17.57
C HIS A 229 -1.34 -6.63 16.18
N ILE A 230 -0.84 -7.87 16.15
CA ILE A 230 -0.48 -8.55 14.91
C ILE A 230 -1.49 -9.65 14.62
N TYR A 231 -1.92 -9.72 13.38
CA TYR A 231 -2.82 -10.73 12.87
C TYR A 231 -2.18 -11.45 11.68
N PRO A 232 -2.04 -12.77 11.74
CA PRO A 232 -1.51 -13.54 10.63
C PRO A 232 -2.52 -13.53 9.48
N VAL A 233 -2.03 -13.26 8.27
CA VAL A 233 -2.77 -13.30 7.01
C VAL A 233 -2.16 -14.39 6.13
N LEU A 234 -2.99 -15.19 5.45
CA LEU A 234 -2.53 -16.29 4.59
C LEU A 234 -1.86 -15.79 3.32
N ILE A 235 -2.41 -14.71 2.74
CA ILE A 235 -1.88 -14.17 1.49
C ILE A 235 -0.49 -13.61 1.72
N PRO A 236 0.51 -14.03 0.90
CA PRO A 236 1.90 -13.66 1.12
C PRO A 236 2.14 -12.16 0.89
N PHE A 237 3.17 -11.63 1.57
CA PHE A 237 3.65 -10.24 1.41
C PHE A 237 2.65 -9.13 1.78
N THR A 238 1.52 -9.48 2.37
CA THR A 238 0.55 -8.49 2.82
C THR A 238 1.05 -7.85 4.11
N ALA A 239 1.14 -6.53 4.14
CA ALA A 239 1.32 -5.77 5.36
C ALA A 239 0.28 -4.65 5.40
N LEU A 240 -0.81 -4.88 6.11
CA LEU A 240 -1.88 -3.91 6.30
C LEU A 240 -1.73 -3.30 7.68
N ILE A 241 -1.58 -1.98 7.77
CA ILE A 241 -1.33 -1.29 9.03
C ILE A 241 -2.34 -0.17 9.24
N SER A 242 -2.97 -0.14 10.40
CA SER A 242 -3.78 0.99 10.84
C SER A 242 -3.47 1.37 12.28
N LYS A 243 -3.70 2.63 12.65
CA LYS A 243 -3.53 3.14 14.02
C LYS A 243 -4.84 3.76 14.50
N LYS A 244 -5.22 3.40 15.73
CA LYS A 244 -6.32 4.02 16.45
C LYS A 244 -5.82 4.42 17.83
N GLN A 245 -5.75 5.70 18.10
CA GLN A 245 -5.13 6.22 19.34
C GLN A 245 -3.71 5.66 19.52
N ASN A 246 -3.44 5.02 20.66
CA ASN A 246 -2.17 4.40 21.00
C ASN A 246 -2.12 2.89 20.67
N GLN A 247 -2.91 2.43 19.71
CA GLN A 247 -2.94 1.03 19.28
C GLN A 247 -2.68 0.95 17.77
N ILE A 248 -1.74 0.10 17.39
CA ILE A 248 -1.42 -0.21 16.00
C ILE A 248 -1.94 -1.62 15.74
N TYR A 249 -2.67 -1.77 14.66
CA TYR A 249 -3.20 -3.05 14.16
C TYR A 249 -2.51 -3.39 12.86
N MET A 250 -1.96 -4.59 12.78
CA MET A 250 -1.17 -5.02 11.63
C MET A 250 -1.62 -6.41 11.18
N GLY A 251 -2.12 -6.51 9.95
CA GLY A 251 -2.25 -7.76 9.23
C GLY A 251 -0.94 -8.10 8.55
N LEU A 252 -0.35 -9.26 8.83
CA LEU A 252 0.95 -9.65 8.33
C LEU A 252 0.88 -10.97 7.56
N GLY A 253 1.23 -10.91 6.27
CA GLY A 253 1.17 -12.03 5.33
C GLY A 253 2.23 -13.09 5.57
N ASN A 254 1.95 -14.32 5.13
CA ASN A 254 2.73 -15.53 5.41
C ASN A 254 4.20 -15.50 4.94
N LYS A 255 4.58 -14.65 4.00
CA LYS A 255 5.97 -14.50 3.53
C LYS A 255 6.56 -13.14 3.88
N ALA A 256 5.92 -12.38 4.77
CA ALA A 256 6.37 -11.04 5.12
C ALA A 256 7.77 -11.05 5.76
N ASP A 257 8.10 -12.08 6.55
CA ASP A 257 9.42 -12.29 7.11
C ASP A 257 10.51 -12.41 6.04
N VAL A 258 10.28 -13.21 5.02
CA VAL A 258 11.20 -13.40 3.89
C VAL A 258 11.33 -12.10 3.09
N PHE A 259 10.20 -11.44 2.82
CA PHE A 259 10.15 -10.20 2.08
C PHE A 259 10.90 -9.06 2.78
N PHE A 260 10.69 -8.90 4.07
CA PHE A 260 11.33 -7.83 4.83
C PHE A 260 12.75 -8.18 5.24
N ALA A 261 13.11 -9.48 5.36
CA ALA A 261 14.50 -9.90 5.48
C ALA A 261 15.29 -9.65 4.18
N SER A 262 14.68 -9.96 3.02
CA SER A 262 15.28 -9.63 1.72
C SER A 262 15.37 -8.12 1.47
N LYS A 263 14.45 -7.33 2.03
CA LYS A 263 14.62 -5.86 2.08
C LYS A 263 15.75 -5.41 3.01
N GLY A 264 16.18 -6.21 3.96
CA GLY A 264 17.38 -5.98 4.78
C GLY A 264 18.67 -6.19 3.97
N GLU A 265 18.73 -7.24 3.13
CA GLU A 265 19.78 -7.40 2.10
C GLU A 265 19.62 -6.38 0.97
N ASP A 266 18.40 -6.03 0.62
CA ASP A 266 18.08 -4.97 -0.35
C ASP A 266 18.41 -3.56 0.18
N ARG A 267 18.52 -3.36 1.48
CA ARG A 267 19.07 -2.11 2.06
C ARG A 267 20.49 -1.86 1.57
N ASN A 268 21.35 -2.85 1.61
CA ASN A 268 22.70 -2.74 1.08
C ASN A 268 22.69 -2.54 -0.44
N VAL A 269 21.86 -3.30 -1.15
CA VAL A 269 21.69 -3.14 -2.61
C VAL A 269 21.08 -1.77 -2.93
N ARG A 270 20.08 -1.33 -2.18
CA ARG A 270 19.49 0.01 -2.31
C ARG A 270 20.51 1.09 -2.01
N MET A 271 21.22 1.00 -0.92
CA MET A 271 22.31 1.92 -0.56
C MET A 271 23.35 1.99 -1.67
N LEU A 272 23.84 0.85 -2.16
CA LEU A 272 24.80 0.79 -3.26
C LEU A 272 24.25 1.37 -4.57
N ASN A 273 22.98 1.16 -4.87
CA ASN A 273 22.33 1.75 -6.04
C ASN A 273 22.19 3.28 -5.89
N LEU A 274 21.82 3.77 -4.73
CA LEU A 274 21.76 5.20 -4.44
C LEU A 274 23.14 5.84 -4.50
N LEU A 275 24.16 5.18 -3.94
CA LEU A 275 25.57 5.61 -4.06
C LEU A 275 26.04 5.66 -5.52
N LYS A 276 25.72 4.66 -6.34
CA LYS A 276 26.01 4.67 -7.78
C LYS A 276 25.33 5.84 -8.51
N LEU A 277 24.08 6.14 -8.16
CA LEU A 277 23.38 7.29 -8.73
C LEU A 277 24.02 8.62 -8.32
N MET A 278 24.41 8.75 -7.04
CA MET A 278 25.09 9.95 -6.55
C MET A 278 26.51 10.08 -7.10
N ALA A 279 27.19 8.99 -7.43
CA ALA A 279 28.51 8.99 -8.06
C ALA A 279 28.48 9.33 -9.56
N ASP A 280 27.32 9.29 -10.22
CA ASP A 280 27.17 9.72 -11.60
C ASP A 280 27.29 11.26 -11.69
N GLN A 281 28.19 11.75 -12.51
CA GLN A 281 28.52 13.18 -12.60
C GLN A 281 27.31 14.07 -12.95
N SER A 282 26.45 13.63 -13.87
CA SER A 282 25.28 14.40 -14.28
C SER A 282 24.22 14.45 -13.21
N LYS A 283 23.93 13.31 -12.57
CA LYS A 283 22.96 13.21 -11.48
C LYS A 283 23.43 13.96 -10.25
N PHE A 284 24.74 13.90 -9.92
CA PHE A 284 25.29 14.67 -8.82
C PHE A 284 25.15 16.19 -9.04
N LYS A 285 25.41 16.69 -10.25
CA LYS A 285 25.16 18.09 -10.61
C LYS A 285 23.67 18.46 -10.45
N ILE A 286 22.75 17.58 -10.84
CA ILE A 286 21.32 17.80 -10.64
C ILE A 286 21.01 17.92 -9.15
N LEU A 287 21.47 16.97 -8.31
CA LEU A 287 21.26 17.01 -6.85
C LEU A 287 21.79 18.31 -6.25
N THR A 288 22.99 18.75 -6.67
CA THR A 288 23.57 20.01 -6.22
C THR A 288 22.71 21.21 -6.60
N LEU A 289 22.11 21.23 -7.78
CA LEU A 289 21.18 22.27 -8.18
C LEU A 289 19.87 22.28 -7.37
N LEU A 290 19.40 21.10 -6.96
CA LEU A 290 18.15 20.94 -6.20
C LEU A 290 18.34 21.09 -4.68
N LYS A 291 19.55 21.28 -4.19
CA LYS A 291 19.88 21.30 -2.74
C LYS A 291 19.00 22.25 -1.94
N ASP A 292 18.77 23.48 -2.45
CA ASP A 292 18.09 24.52 -1.71
C ASP A 292 16.87 25.11 -2.44
N LYS A 293 16.46 24.52 -3.57
CA LYS A 293 15.36 25.03 -4.38
C LYS A 293 14.66 23.94 -5.18
N LYS A 294 13.41 24.26 -5.55
CA LYS A 294 12.62 23.44 -6.46
C LYS A 294 12.80 23.97 -7.88
N LEU A 295 13.11 23.09 -8.84
CA LEU A 295 13.29 23.43 -10.25
C LEU A 295 12.46 22.51 -11.12
N TYR A 296 11.93 22.99 -12.25
CA TYR A 296 11.32 22.13 -13.25
C TYR A 296 12.34 21.69 -14.32
N ALA A 297 11.99 20.64 -15.08
CA ALA A 297 12.96 19.97 -15.97
C ALA A 297 13.70 20.90 -16.93
N ASN A 298 13.01 21.89 -17.53
CA ASN A 298 13.64 22.82 -18.47
C ASN A 298 14.68 23.72 -17.80
N GLU A 299 14.43 24.20 -16.57
CA GLU A 299 15.41 25.00 -15.82
C GLU A 299 16.67 24.22 -15.50
N ILE A 300 16.53 22.92 -15.19
CA ILE A 300 17.65 22.03 -14.94
C ILE A 300 18.42 21.81 -16.25
N ALA A 301 17.71 21.55 -17.36
CA ALA A 301 18.29 21.34 -18.68
C ALA A 301 19.13 22.52 -19.13
N GLU A 302 18.59 23.73 -19.03
CA GLU A 302 19.25 24.99 -19.40
C GLU A 302 20.53 25.21 -18.57
N ARG A 303 20.47 25.03 -17.24
CA ARG A 303 21.60 25.25 -16.33
C ARG A 303 22.73 24.24 -16.52
N LEU A 304 22.39 23.00 -16.88
CA LEU A 304 23.37 21.94 -17.10
C LEU A 304 23.78 21.78 -18.57
N GLN A 305 23.18 22.56 -19.48
CA GLN A 305 23.38 22.47 -20.93
C GLN A 305 23.14 21.06 -21.47
N LEU A 306 22.08 20.41 -20.96
CA LEU A 306 21.63 19.08 -21.37
C LEU A 306 20.27 19.16 -22.07
N SER A 307 19.95 18.14 -22.88
CA SER A 307 18.63 18.08 -23.50
C SER A 307 17.52 17.83 -22.48
N ASN A 308 16.31 18.32 -22.74
CA ASN A 308 15.13 18.04 -21.92
C ASN A 308 14.84 16.53 -21.81
N ALA A 309 15.11 15.77 -22.87
CA ALA A 309 14.97 14.31 -22.88
C ALA A 309 15.93 13.65 -21.89
N THR A 310 17.20 14.11 -21.87
CA THR A 310 18.23 13.62 -20.94
C THR A 310 17.85 13.92 -19.49
N ILE A 311 17.42 15.16 -19.21
CA ILE A 311 16.98 15.55 -17.86
C ILE A 311 15.75 14.75 -17.46
N SER A 312 14.74 14.61 -18.33
CA SER A 312 13.55 13.80 -18.03
C SER A 312 13.89 12.36 -17.71
N HIS A 313 14.86 11.76 -18.39
CA HIS A 313 15.36 10.45 -18.08
C HIS A 313 16.04 10.41 -16.71
N HIS A 314 16.95 11.33 -16.40
CA HIS A 314 17.62 11.40 -15.10
C HIS A 314 16.60 11.61 -13.96
N MET A 315 15.66 12.54 -14.14
CA MET A 315 14.63 12.80 -13.12
C MET A 315 13.76 11.57 -12.85
N ARG A 316 13.34 10.86 -13.90
CA ARG A 316 12.57 9.61 -13.74
C ARG A 316 13.33 8.58 -12.89
N VAL A 317 14.60 8.34 -13.22
CA VAL A 317 15.44 7.38 -12.48
C VAL A 317 15.64 7.81 -11.03
N MET A 318 15.94 9.09 -10.79
CA MET A 318 16.20 9.61 -9.44
C MET A 318 14.94 9.66 -8.58
N THR A 319 13.79 9.96 -9.17
CA THR A 319 12.49 9.91 -8.48
C THR A 319 12.09 8.47 -8.17
N ALA A 320 12.24 7.55 -9.12
CA ALA A 320 11.95 6.13 -8.91
C ALA A 320 12.80 5.51 -7.78
N GLN A 321 14.02 6.02 -7.57
CA GLN A 321 14.92 5.58 -6.48
C GLN A 321 14.79 6.41 -5.20
N GLY A 322 13.90 7.42 -5.18
CA GLY A 322 13.60 8.22 -4.01
C GLY A 322 14.65 9.27 -3.63
N LEU A 323 15.67 9.56 -4.47
CA LEU A 323 16.63 10.64 -4.25
C LEU A 323 16.04 12.02 -4.47
N VAL A 324 15.03 12.10 -5.33
CA VAL A 324 14.34 13.33 -5.71
C VAL A 324 12.85 13.10 -5.60
N GLU A 325 12.17 14.10 -5.12
CA GLU A 325 10.71 14.18 -5.07
C GLU A 325 10.20 15.17 -6.09
N SER A 326 8.91 15.08 -6.43
CA SER A 326 8.28 16.00 -7.34
C SER A 326 6.96 16.54 -6.79
N THR A 327 6.64 17.79 -7.16
CA THR A 327 5.36 18.43 -6.87
C THR A 327 4.87 19.15 -8.11
N ARG A 328 3.56 19.18 -8.32
CA ARG A 328 2.97 19.89 -9.46
C ARG A 328 2.44 21.25 -9.02
N ILE A 329 2.92 22.31 -9.66
CA ILE A 329 2.50 23.68 -9.41
C ILE A 329 2.14 24.30 -10.75
N GLN A 330 0.91 24.81 -10.93
CA GLN A 330 0.44 25.50 -12.16
C GLN A 330 0.81 24.78 -13.46
N ASN A 331 0.45 23.49 -13.57
CA ASN A 331 0.75 22.64 -14.76
C ASN A 331 2.24 22.32 -15.00
N LYS A 332 3.16 22.70 -14.12
CA LYS A 332 4.58 22.35 -14.19
C LYS A 332 4.95 21.40 -13.07
N THR A 333 5.76 20.39 -13.37
CA THR A 333 6.33 19.48 -12.37
C THR A 333 7.66 20.02 -11.88
N TYR A 334 7.71 20.39 -10.60
CA TYR A 334 8.92 20.84 -9.91
C TYR A 334 9.55 19.68 -9.14
N TYR A 335 10.85 19.58 -9.20
CA TYR A 335 11.64 18.58 -8.54
C TYR A 335 12.44 19.21 -7.40
N TYR A 336 12.63 18.46 -6.31
CA TYR A 336 13.43 18.84 -5.16
C TYR A 336 14.11 17.62 -4.54
N ILE A 337 15.20 17.85 -3.84
CA ILE A 337 15.99 16.79 -3.23
C ILE A 337 15.27 16.17 -2.04
N ASN A 338 15.29 14.84 -1.95
CA ASN A 338 14.89 14.12 -0.74
C ASN A 338 16.08 14.05 0.22
N LYS A 339 16.16 15.02 1.13
CA LYS A 339 17.27 15.13 2.10
C LYS A 339 17.30 13.95 3.08
N GLU A 340 16.13 13.41 3.42
CA GLU A 340 15.99 12.26 4.33
C GLU A 340 16.63 11.01 3.72
N ALA A 341 16.31 10.70 2.46
CA ALA A 341 16.89 9.56 1.76
C ALA A 341 18.44 9.65 1.65
N ILE A 342 18.96 10.85 1.44
CA ILE A 342 20.44 11.06 1.40
C ILE A 342 21.05 10.83 2.78
N ASN A 343 20.44 11.38 3.83
CA ASN A 343 20.93 11.21 5.19
C ASN A 343 20.89 9.75 5.63
N GLU A 344 19.82 9.02 5.28
CA GLU A 344 19.72 7.57 5.53
C GLU A 344 20.88 6.81 4.89
N VAL A 345 21.19 7.07 3.61
CA VAL A 345 22.28 6.40 2.91
C VAL A 345 23.63 6.71 3.54
N LEU A 346 23.88 7.97 3.93
CA LEU A 346 25.13 8.36 4.55
C LEU A 346 25.29 7.76 5.95
N GLN A 347 24.22 7.72 6.73
CA GLN A 347 24.21 7.08 8.05
C GLN A 347 24.47 5.58 7.93
N GLU A 348 23.81 4.90 7.01
CA GLU A 348 23.94 3.46 6.79
C GLU A 348 25.36 3.11 6.29
N LEU A 349 25.94 3.94 5.41
CA LEU A 349 27.32 3.81 4.98
C LEU A 349 28.30 3.98 6.15
N HIS A 350 28.05 4.96 7.02
CA HIS A 350 28.86 5.18 8.22
C HIS A 350 28.79 3.97 9.16
N GLU A 351 27.58 3.45 9.44
CA GLU A 351 27.39 2.29 10.32
C GLU A 351 28.04 0.99 9.79
N GLN A 352 28.21 0.86 8.47
CA GLN A 352 28.84 -0.32 7.86
C GLN A 352 30.34 -0.22 7.74
N LEU A 353 30.91 0.99 7.72
CA LEU A 353 32.35 1.19 7.50
C LEU A 353 33.13 1.62 8.76
N THR A 354 32.40 1.93 9.84
CA THR A 354 32.96 2.33 11.13
C THR A 354 32.43 1.49 12.28
#